data_84c489d462d9cf9c67cf9fccd656fd6f
#
_entry.id   84c489d462d9cf9c67cf9fccd656fd6f
#
_cell.length_a   1.000
_cell.length_b   1.000
_cell.length_c   1.000
_cell.angle_alpha   90.00
_cell.angle_beta   90.00
_cell.angle_gamma   90.00
#
_symmetry.space_group_name_H-M   'P 1'
#
loop_
_entity.id
_entity.type
_entity.pdbx_description
1 polymer ?
#
loop_
_entity_poly.entity_id
_entity_poly.type
_entity_poly.pdbx_seq_one_letter_code
_entity_poly.pdbx_strand_id
1 'polypeptide(L)'
;MEMTTSGYAKQYPKEKVIYQCEATKRAFYRVKLPQLGLYYGLKEIEVEDLKASKAIKNEIVALNRLPFGVAAKCHQYWQEGNKHYLLMDWVEGKPLNEFVTVAPNNRREFAQRLRLAEKIGWKLVELHRYRVTHRDLKPENIIVHSDKSQNVAGVSFIDFGLSNQKRYLEEGTAHYRSPEQEFVRHVSLTQSSDIFSFCQLIHYLLTGQPLVLQPNFDNSDWDEMNIHLPTSIPSKLHDTLQQGLTFDCNKRSKQVFTIVKALQEASKQLNSKG
;
A
#
# COMPACT_ATOMS: atom_id res chain seq x y z
N MET A 1 -27.33 -17.14 -31.45
CA MET A 1 -26.05 -17.83 -31.16
C MET A 1 -25.66 -17.37 -29.76
N GLU A 2 -26.15 -18.10 -28.76
CA GLU A 2 -25.88 -17.81 -27.35
C GLU A 2 -24.43 -18.12 -27.06
N MET A 3 -23.63 -17.10 -26.82
CA MET A 3 -22.29 -17.28 -26.28
C MET A 3 -22.43 -17.77 -24.84
N THR A 4 -22.20 -19.06 -24.65
CA THR A 4 -22.13 -19.66 -23.33
C THR A 4 -20.96 -19.05 -22.55
N THR A 5 -21.29 -18.27 -21.54
CA THR A 5 -20.42 -17.46 -20.69
C THR A 5 -19.51 -18.26 -19.77
N SER A 6 -19.25 -19.53 -19.98
CA SER A 6 -18.45 -20.38 -19.08
C SER A 6 -16.97 -20.56 -19.48
N GLY A 7 -16.47 -19.82 -20.46
CA GLY A 7 -15.21 -20.14 -21.16
C GLY A 7 -13.93 -19.48 -20.61
N TYR A 8 -13.96 -18.22 -20.23
CA TYR A 8 -12.71 -17.48 -19.95
C TYR A 8 -12.05 -17.83 -18.61
N ALA A 9 -12.82 -17.98 -17.54
CA ALA A 9 -12.26 -18.36 -16.24
C ALA A 9 -11.58 -19.75 -16.26
N LYS A 10 -12.04 -20.66 -17.14
CA LYS A 10 -11.42 -21.99 -17.33
C LYS A 10 -10.07 -21.95 -18.05
N GLN A 11 -9.74 -20.86 -18.77
CA GLN A 11 -8.46 -20.71 -19.45
C GLN A 11 -7.30 -20.45 -18.48
N TYR A 12 -7.61 -20.00 -17.26
CA TYR A 12 -6.62 -19.66 -16.23
C TYR A 12 -6.77 -20.59 -15.04
N PRO A 13 -6.11 -21.76 -15.02
CA PRO A 13 -6.16 -22.70 -13.90
C PRO A 13 -5.68 -22.02 -12.63
N LYS A 14 -6.54 -21.97 -11.61
CA LYS A 14 -6.24 -21.44 -10.29
C LYS A 14 -5.25 -22.39 -9.60
N GLU A 15 -3.98 -22.01 -9.50
CA GLU A 15 -2.94 -22.82 -8.89
C GLU A 15 -2.92 -22.64 -7.37
N LYS A 16 -3.10 -21.38 -6.90
CA LYS A 16 -3.08 -21.05 -5.49
C LYS A 16 -4.09 -19.94 -5.18
N VAL A 17 -4.89 -20.13 -4.13
CA VAL A 17 -5.69 -19.07 -3.53
C VAL A 17 -4.74 -18.22 -2.68
N ILE A 18 -4.64 -16.94 -2.98
CA ILE A 18 -3.85 -15.97 -2.20
C ILE A 18 -4.72 -15.31 -1.16
N TYR A 19 -5.93 -14.92 -1.57
CA TYR A 19 -6.89 -14.24 -0.72
C TYR A 19 -8.30 -14.59 -1.19
N GLN A 20 -9.21 -14.77 -0.24
CA GLN A 20 -10.64 -14.92 -0.52
C GLN A 20 -11.42 -14.39 0.68
N CYS A 21 -12.39 -13.53 0.43
CA CYS A 21 -13.26 -12.95 1.45
C CYS A 21 -14.71 -12.92 0.97
N GLU A 22 -15.56 -13.69 1.63
CA GLU A 22 -16.99 -13.77 1.30
C GLU A 22 -17.72 -12.47 1.61
N ALA A 23 -17.35 -11.79 2.71
CA ALA A 23 -17.98 -10.53 3.11
C ALA A 23 -17.79 -9.41 2.08
N THR A 24 -16.62 -9.36 1.43
CA THR A 24 -16.31 -8.37 0.38
C THR A 24 -16.55 -8.91 -1.02
N LYS A 25 -16.91 -10.18 -1.17
CA LYS A 25 -17.07 -10.89 -2.46
C LYS A 25 -15.87 -10.71 -3.39
N ARG A 26 -14.66 -10.80 -2.82
CA ARG A 26 -13.39 -10.62 -3.54
C ARG A 26 -12.50 -11.83 -3.34
N ALA A 27 -11.79 -12.21 -4.40
CA ALA A 27 -10.75 -13.23 -4.33
C ALA A 27 -9.58 -12.86 -5.23
N PHE A 28 -8.39 -13.35 -4.87
CA PHE A 28 -7.17 -13.20 -5.65
C PHE A 28 -6.44 -14.56 -5.72
N TYR A 29 -6.12 -14.95 -6.93
CA TYR A 29 -5.51 -16.23 -7.20
C TYR A 29 -4.18 -16.05 -7.94
N ARG A 30 -3.22 -16.92 -7.68
CA ARG A 30 -2.13 -17.15 -8.61
C ARG A 30 -2.60 -18.14 -9.66
N VAL A 31 -2.48 -17.76 -10.92
CA VAL A 31 -2.82 -18.60 -12.07
C VAL A 31 -1.58 -18.81 -12.93
N LYS A 32 -1.51 -19.95 -13.60
CA LYS A 32 -0.42 -20.27 -14.51
C LYS A 32 -0.95 -20.29 -15.95
N LEU A 33 -0.23 -19.69 -16.87
CA LEU A 33 -0.47 -19.86 -18.29
C LEU A 33 0.30 -21.09 -18.75
N PRO A 34 -0.37 -22.25 -19.00
CA PRO A 34 0.32 -23.52 -19.18
C PRO A 34 1.28 -23.54 -20.39
N GLN A 35 0.90 -22.83 -21.47
CA GLN A 35 1.68 -22.78 -22.71
C GLN A 35 3.01 -22.04 -22.57
N LEU A 36 3.07 -21.05 -21.67
CA LEU A 36 4.25 -20.18 -21.50
C LEU A 36 4.97 -20.43 -20.17
N GLY A 37 4.37 -21.18 -19.24
CA GLY A 37 4.91 -21.38 -17.90
C GLY A 37 4.95 -20.13 -17.04
N LEU A 38 4.27 -19.05 -17.45
CA LEU A 38 4.24 -17.76 -16.76
C LEU A 38 3.12 -17.72 -15.71
N TYR A 39 3.37 -16.98 -14.64
CA TYR A 39 2.39 -16.73 -13.59
C TYR A 39 1.74 -15.37 -13.74
N TYR A 40 0.45 -15.30 -13.41
CA TYR A 40 -0.35 -14.10 -13.35
C TYR A 40 -1.16 -14.05 -12.07
N GLY A 41 -1.58 -12.86 -11.68
CA GLY A 41 -2.60 -12.65 -10.65
C GLY A 41 -3.98 -12.58 -11.28
N LEU A 42 -4.95 -13.34 -10.78
CA LEU A 42 -6.34 -13.24 -11.18
C LEU A 42 -7.17 -12.68 -10.03
N LYS A 43 -7.60 -11.43 -10.16
CA LYS A 43 -8.51 -10.76 -9.22
C LYS A 43 -9.94 -11.04 -9.66
N GLU A 44 -10.74 -11.60 -8.76
CA GLU A 44 -12.18 -11.84 -8.93
C GLU A 44 -12.93 -10.90 -7.98
N ILE A 45 -13.89 -10.15 -8.50
CA ILE A 45 -14.68 -9.20 -7.74
C ILE A 45 -16.14 -9.37 -8.16
N GLU A 46 -17.01 -9.70 -7.22
CA GLU A 46 -18.45 -9.74 -7.47
C GLU A 46 -19.08 -8.42 -6.99
N VAL A 47 -19.82 -7.78 -7.89
CA VAL A 47 -20.49 -6.51 -7.59
C VAL A 47 -21.93 -6.52 -8.11
N GLU A 48 -22.82 -5.92 -7.37
CA GLU A 48 -24.25 -5.89 -7.69
C GLU A 48 -24.69 -4.57 -8.34
N ASP A 49 -23.83 -3.52 -8.28
CA ASP A 49 -24.19 -2.20 -8.78
C ASP A 49 -23.25 -1.68 -9.88
N LEU A 50 -23.80 -0.81 -10.73
CA LEU A 50 -23.08 -0.18 -11.85
C LEU A 50 -21.97 0.78 -11.38
N LYS A 51 -22.07 1.34 -10.16
CA LYS A 51 -21.06 2.28 -9.64
C LYS A 51 -19.79 1.53 -9.27
N ALA A 52 -19.92 0.38 -8.60
CA ALA A 52 -18.78 -0.48 -8.28
C ALA A 52 -18.13 -1.04 -9.56
N SER A 53 -18.91 -1.43 -10.56
CA SER A 53 -18.39 -1.83 -11.86
C SER A 53 -17.57 -0.72 -12.54
N LYS A 54 -18.01 0.54 -12.47
CA LYS A 54 -17.27 1.69 -12.99
C LYS A 54 -15.99 1.94 -12.22
N ALA A 55 -16.00 1.73 -10.90
CA ALA A 55 -14.82 1.86 -10.05
C ALA A 55 -13.70 0.89 -10.46
N ILE A 56 -14.05 -0.38 -10.74
CA ILE A 56 -13.10 -1.39 -11.25
C ILE A 56 -12.47 -0.95 -12.57
N LYS A 57 -13.26 -0.44 -13.51
CA LYS A 57 -12.74 0.06 -14.79
C LYS A 57 -11.80 1.26 -14.60
N ASN A 58 -12.11 2.16 -13.66
CA ASN A 58 -11.24 3.29 -13.33
C ASN A 58 -9.90 2.83 -12.72
N GLU A 59 -9.92 1.80 -11.86
CA GLU A 59 -8.70 1.17 -11.32
C GLU A 59 -7.81 0.65 -12.46
N ILE A 60 -8.37 -0.11 -13.39
CA ILE A 60 -7.63 -0.63 -14.56
C ILE A 60 -6.98 0.50 -15.35
N VAL A 61 -7.74 1.56 -15.65
CA VAL A 61 -7.22 2.71 -16.39
C VAL A 61 -6.07 3.38 -15.64
N ALA A 62 -6.19 3.52 -14.31
CA ALA A 62 -5.13 4.09 -13.48
C ALA A 62 -3.86 3.25 -13.52
N LEU A 63 -3.97 1.96 -13.29
CA LEU A 63 -2.86 1.02 -13.33
C LEU A 63 -2.13 1.03 -14.67
N ASN A 64 -2.89 1.02 -15.77
CA ASN A 64 -2.30 0.95 -17.11
C ASN A 64 -1.67 2.25 -17.60
N ARG A 65 -1.97 3.40 -16.96
CA ARG A 65 -1.28 4.68 -17.19
C ARG A 65 0.10 4.75 -16.55
N LEU A 66 0.34 3.98 -15.46
CA LEU A 66 1.64 3.96 -14.81
C LEU A 66 2.67 3.25 -15.69
N PRO A 67 3.95 3.62 -15.68
CA PRO A 67 5.00 2.88 -16.37
C PRO A 67 5.14 1.45 -15.85
N PHE A 68 5.77 0.61 -16.67
CA PHE A 68 6.14 -0.75 -16.27
C PHE A 68 7.00 -0.71 -15.00
N GLY A 69 6.73 -1.61 -14.06
CA GLY A 69 7.46 -1.73 -12.79
C GLY A 69 7.02 -0.77 -11.68
N VAL A 70 6.15 0.22 -11.96
CA VAL A 70 5.58 1.09 -10.91
C VAL A 70 4.43 0.39 -10.19
N ALA A 71 3.54 -0.25 -10.95
CA ALA A 71 2.44 -1.04 -10.45
C ALA A 71 2.21 -2.27 -11.34
N ALA A 72 1.54 -3.29 -10.79
CA ALA A 72 1.10 -4.45 -11.55
C ALA A 72 0.13 -4.01 -12.66
N LYS A 73 0.40 -4.40 -13.92
CA LYS A 73 -0.45 -4.09 -15.06
C LYS A 73 -1.65 -5.01 -15.12
N CYS A 74 -2.80 -4.50 -15.55
CA CYS A 74 -3.93 -5.31 -15.94
C CYS A 74 -3.81 -5.64 -17.43
N HIS A 75 -3.63 -6.93 -17.74
CA HIS A 75 -3.47 -7.43 -19.13
C HIS A 75 -4.80 -7.70 -19.79
N GLN A 76 -5.74 -8.21 -19.02
CA GLN A 76 -7.06 -8.56 -19.51
C GLN A 76 -8.13 -8.31 -18.44
N TYR A 77 -9.27 -7.83 -18.90
CA TYR A 77 -10.47 -7.66 -18.10
C TYR A 77 -11.65 -8.29 -18.82
N TRP A 78 -12.48 -9.01 -18.07
CA TRP A 78 -13.77 -9.49 -18.56
C TRP A 78 -14.81 -9.54 -17.45
N GLN A 79 -16.05 -9.70 -17.82
CA GLN A 79 -17.19 -9.78 -16.92
C GLN A 79 -18.05 -11.00 -17.28
N GLU A 80 -18.45 -11.76 -16.28
CA GLU A 80 -19.39 -12.86 -16.37
C GLU A 80 -20.50 -12.66 -15.34
N GLY A 81 -21.69 -12.25 -15.79
CA GLY A 81 -22.77 -11.85 -14.88
C GLY A 81 -22.37 -10.66 -14.03
N ASN A 82 -22.44 -10.82 -12.70
CA ASN A 82 -22.02 -9.82 -11.70
C ASN A 82 -20.56 -9.95 -11.27
N LYS A 83 -19.81 -10.91 -11.83
CA LYS A 83 -18.40 -11.13 -11.52
C LYS A 83 -17.49 -10.44 -12.54
N HIS A 84 -16.51 -9.74 -12.03
CA HIS A 84 -15.47 -9.05 -12.77
C HIS A 84 -14.14 -9.75 -12.53
N TYR A 85 -13.38 -9.95 -13.59
CA TYR A 85 -12.11 -10.63 -13.56
C TYR A 85 -11.02 -9.73 -14.14
N LEU A 86 -9.91 -9.62 -13.43
CA LEU A 86 -8.74 -8.86 -13.85
C LEU A 86 -7.54 -9.81 -13.86
N LEU A 87 -6.98 -10.04 -15.03
CA LEU A 87 -5.71 -10.74 -15.19
C LEU A 87 -4.59 -9.72 -15.11
N MET A 88 -3.73 -9.84 -14.12
CA MET A 88 -2.72 -8.84 -13.77
C MET A 88 -1.31 -9.47 -13.73
N ASP A 89 -0.28 -8.64 -13.78
CA ASP A 89 1.07 -9.08 -13.45
C ASP A 89 1.05 -9.83 -12.11
N TRP A 90 1.74 -10.98 -12.08
CA TRP A 90 2.08 -11.60 -10.82
C TRP A 90 3.30 -10.92 -10.22
N VAL A 91 3.18 -10.41 -9.01
CA VAL A 91 4.27 -9.76 -8.29
C VAL A 91 4.91 -10.77 -7.35
N GLU A 92 6.12 -11.23 -7.67
CA GLU A 92 6.87 -12.16 -6.83
C GLU A 92 7.37 -11.49 -5.57
N GLY A 93 7.29 -12.19 -4.42
CA GLY A 93 7.74 -11.69 -3.14
C GLY A 93 6.80 -12.09 -2.00
N LYS A 94 7.00 -11.46 -0.85
CA LYS A 94 6.15 -11.64 0.33
C LYS A 94 5.50 -10.32 0.73
N PRO A 95 4.23 -10.32 1.14
CA PRO A 95 3.60 -9.15 1.76
C PRO A 95 4.42 -8.68 2.97
N LEU A 96 4.46 -7.38 3.19
CA LEU A 96 5.27 -6.78 4.26
C LEU A 96 4.86 -7.28 5.65
N ASN A 97 3.59 -7.56 5.91
CA ASN A 97 3.11 -8.14 7.16
C ASN A 97 3.59 -9.59 7.39
N GLU A 98 3.89 -10.33 6.33
CA GLU A 98 4.53 -11.65 6.44
C GLU A 98 6.05 -11.56 6.53
N PHE A 99 6.63 -10.46 6.03
CA PHE A 99 8.08 -10.19 6.08
C PHE A 99 8.50 -9.56 7.41
N VAL A 100 7.62 -8.75 8.02
CA VAL A 100 7.83 -8.06 9.29
C VAL A 100 6.77 -8.51 10.28
N THR A 101 7.13 -9.39 11.21
CA THR A 101 6.20 -9.95 12.20
C THR A 101 6.47 -9.48 13.62
N VAL A 102 7.66 -8.94 13.89
CA VAL A 102 8.09 -8.50 15.23
C VAL A 102 8.93 -7.21 15.12
N ALA A 103 9.04 -6.51 16.25
CA ALA A 103 9.97 -5.38 16.38
C ALA A 103 11.43 -5.83 16.14
N PRO A 104 12.30 -4.94 15.62
CA PRO A 104 13.73 -5.23 15.55
C PRO A 104 14.32 -5.35 16.96
N ASN A 105 15.05 -6.43 17.22
CA ASN A 105 15.58 -6.74 18.56
C ASN A 105 17.04 -6.31 18.73
N ASN A 106 17.69 -5.82 17.68
CA ASN A 106 19.06 -5.34 17.70
C ASN A 106 19.27 -4.22 16.67
N ARG A 107 20.42 -3.52 16.81
CA ARG A 107 20.79 -2.39 15.97
C ARG A 107 20.88 -2.73 14.47
N ARG A 108 21.33 -3.93 14.13
CA ARG A 108 21.46 -4.37 12.74
C ARG A 108 20.05 -4.52 12.10
N GLU A 109 19.14 -5.14 12.80
CA GLU A 109 17.74 -5.28 12.34
C GLU A 109 17.08 -3.92 12.23
N PHE A 110 17.27 -3.04 13.22
CA PHE A 110 16.74 -1.67 13.16
C PHE A 110 17.24 -0.93 11.91
N ALA A 111 18.54 -1.02 11.61
CA ALA A 111 19.09 -0.44 10.40
C ALA A 111 18.53 -1.09 9.11
N GLN A 112 18.23 -2.39 9.12
CA GLN A 112 17.56 -3.08 8.01
C GLN A 112 16.14 -2.56 7.81
N ARG A 113 15.39 -2.30 8.89
CA ARG A 113 14.03 -1.72 8.83
C ARG A 113 14.06 -0.30 8.26
N LEU A 114 15.02 0.53 8.64
CA LEU A 114 15.19 1.87 8.04
C LEU A 114 15.48 1.79 6.54
N ARG A 115 16.34 0.87 6.10
CA ARG A 115 16.60 0.66 4.66
C ARG A 115 15.37 0.15 3.90
N LEU A 116 14.57 -0.70 4.54
CA LEU A 116 13.30 -1.14 3.94
C LEU A 116 12.31 0.03 3.82
N ALA A 117 12.17 0.85 4.88
CA ALA A 117 11.37 2.08 4.85
C ALA A 117 11.84 3.03 3.75
N GLU A 118 13.16 3.19 3.57
CA GLU A 118 13.73 3.99 2.49
C GLU A 118 13.31 3.47 1.10
N LYS A 119 13.37 2.15 0.86
CA LYS A 119 12.93 1.55 -0.42
C LYS A 119 11.44 1.77 -0.67
N ILE A 120 10.61 1.64 0.35
CA ILE A 120 9.16 1.95 0.28
C ILE A 120 8.96 3.42 -0.06
N GLY A 121 9.69 4.31 0.60
CA GLY A 121 9.62 5.74 0.35
C GLY A 121 10.02 6.12 -1.08
N TRP A 122 11.09 5.55 -1.62
CA TRP A 122 11.48 5.77 -3.02
C TRP A 122 10.41 5.29 -4.00
N LYS A 123 9.79 4.14 -3.72
CA LYS A 123 8.69 3.63 -4.55
C LYS A 123 7.47 4.55 -4.50
N LEU A 124 7.19 5.15 -3.34
CA LEU A 124 6.12 6.13 -3.18
C LEU A 124 6.44 7.46 -3.89
N VAL A 125 7.70 7.92 -3.85
CA VAL A 125 8.16 9.07 -4.65
C VAL A 125 7.93 8.82 -6.14
N GLU A 126 8.26 7.61 -6.61
CA GLU A 126 8.04 7.22 -8.01
C GLU A 126 6.55 7.28 -8.37
N LEU A 127 5.67 6.70 -7.56
CA LEU A 127 4.21 6.72 -7.76
C LEU A 127 3.66 8.16 -7.83
N HIS A 128 4.08 8.99 -6.88
CA HIS A 128 3.61 10.38 -6.76
C HIS A 128 4.04 11.27 -7.94
N ARG A 129 5.15 10.95 -8.64
CA ARG A 129 5.55 11.64 -9.89
C ARG A 129 4.49 11.53 -10.99
N TYR A 130 3.72 10.43 -10.98
CA TYR A 130 2.61 10.22 -11.93
C TYR A 130 1.28 10.76 -11.42
N ARG A 131 1.29 11.55 -10.31
CA ARG A 131 0.09 12.14 -9.69
C ARG A 131 -0.95 11.09 -9.27
N VAL A 132 -0.50 9.88 -8.95
CA VAL A 132 -1.34 8.83 -8.39
C VAL A 132 -1.20 8.84 -6.88
N THR A 133 -2.33 8.79 -6.19
CA THR A 133 -2.43 8.61 -4.73
C THR A 133 -2.94 7.19 -4.49
N HIS A 134 -2.25 6.43 -3.65
CA HIS A 134 -2.60 5.02 -3.40
C HIS A 134 -3.86 4.89 -2.56
N ARG A 135 -3.97 5.66 -1.47
CA ARG A 135 -5.08 5.75 -0.50
C ARG A 135 -5.28 4.53 0.40
N ASP A 136 -4.57 3.44 0.18
CA ASP A 136 -4.64 2.24 1.04
C ASP A 136 -3.24 1.64 1.23
N LEU A 137 -2.28 2.49 1.60
CA LEU A 137 -0.93 2.04 1.96
C LEU A 137 -0.97 1.34 3.31
N LYS A 138 -0.70 0.03 3.28
CA LYS A 138 -0.65 -0.86 4.44
C LYS A 138 0.31 -2.01 4.20
N PRO A 139 0.73 -2.76 5.22
CA PRO A 139 1.70 -3.84 5.06
C PRO A 139 1.27 -4.91 4.05
N GLU A 140 -0.02 -5.24 3.98
CA GLU A 140 -0.57 -6.25 3.05
C GLU A 140 -0.46 -5.82 1.59
N ASN A 141 -0.44 -4.51 1.32
CA ASN A 141 -0.41 -3.94 -0.02
C ASN A 141 1.01 -3.62 -0.51
N ILE A 142 2.04 -4.08 0.23
CA ILE A 142 3.46 -3.89 -0.11
C ILE A 142 4.12 -5.26 -0.24
N ILE A 143 4.54 -5.61 -1.44
CA ILE A 143 5.29 -6.84 -1.70
C ILE A 143 6.78 -6.56 -1.59
N VAL A 144 7.48 -7.30 -0.73
CA VAL A 144 8.92 -7.24 -0.56
C VAL A 144 9.58 -8.29 -1.45
N HIS A 145 10.46 -7.84 -2.33
CA HIS A 145 11.27 -8.71 -3.19
C HIS A 145 12.58 -9.05 -2.48
N SER A 146 12.90 -10.33 -2.42
CA SER A 146 14.19 -10.80 -1.91
C SER A 146 15.05 -11.32 -3.04
N ASP A 147 16.36 -11.09 -2.95
CA ASP A 147 17.34 -11.74 -3.82
C ASP A 147 17.58 -13.20 -3.39
N LYS A 148 18.46 -13.90 -4.12
CA LYS A 148 18.84 -15.30 -3.81
C LYS A 148 19.47 -15.45 -2.42
N SER A 149 20.04 -14.39 -1.87
CA SER A 149 20.67 -14.34 -0.55
C SER A 149 19.69 -13.86 0.55
N GLN A 150 18.38 -13.77 0.23
CA GLN A 150 17.32 -13.29 1.12
C GLN A 150 17.47 -11.81 1.54
N ASN A 151 18.30 -11.02 0.84
CA ASN A 151 18.32 -9.59 1.07
C ASN A 151 17.16 -8.89 0.33
N VAL A 152 16.70 -7.77 0.88
CA VAL A 152 15.64 -6.98 0.24
C VAL A 152 16.19 -6.33 -1.04
N ALA A 153 15.78 -6.86 -2.19
CA ALA A 153 16.11 -6.32 -3.51
C ALA A 153 15.26 -5.08 -3.84
N GLY A 154 13.97 -5.09 -3.52
CA GLY A 154 13.04 -4.00 -3.80
C GLY A 154 11.68 -4.20 -3.17
N VAL A 155 10.75 -3.31 -3.52
CA VAL A 155 9.36 -3.39 -3.11
C VAL A 155 8.43 -3.02 -4.27
N SER A 156 7.21 -3.55 -4.26
CA SER A 156 6.13 -3.16 -5.17
C SER A 156 4.85 -2.87 -4.40
N PHE A 157 4.09 -1.89 -4.85
CA PHE A 157 2.74 -1.67 -4.36
C PHE A 157 1.73 -2.48 -5.17
N ILE A 158 0.73 -3.01 -4.49
CA ILE A 158 -0.40 -3.73 -5.07
C ILE A 158 -1.71 -3.12 -4.56
N ASP A 159 -2.81 -3.46 -5.20
CA ASP A 159 -4.17 -3.05 -4.86
C ASP A 159 -4.40 -1.52 -4.88
N PHE A 160 -4.56 -1.00 -6.10
CA PHE A 160 -4.87 0.40 -6.37
C PHE A 160 -6.39 0.66 -6.42
N GLY A 161 -7.19 -0.18 -5.79
CA GLY A 161 -8.65 -0.15 -5.88
C GLY A 161 -9.28 1.17 -5.42
N LEU A 162 -8.61 1.96 -4.59
CA LEU A 162 -9.06 3.28 -4.16
C LEU A 162 -8.46 4.43 -4.97
N SER A 163 -7.44 4.18 -5.79
CA SER A 163 -6.75 5.18 -6.59
C SER A 163 -7.65 5.80 -7.59
N ASN A 164 -7.99 6.86 -7.91
CA ASN A 164 -8.93 7.40 -8.94
C ASN A 164 -10.42 7.15 -8.70
N GLN A 165 -10.81 6.67 -7.54
CA GLN A 165 -12.22 6.54 -7.21
C GLN A 165 -12.78 7.84 -6.60
N LYS A 166 -14.12 7.96 -6.64
CA LYS A 166 -14.80 8.95 -5.83
C LYS A 166 -14.54 8.60 -4.37
N ARG A 167 -14.17 9.60 -3.58
CA ARG A 167 -13.92 9.46 -2.17
C ARG A 167 -15.17 8.98 -1.41
N TYR A 168 -14.93 8.05 -0.47
CA TYR A 168 -15.90 7.65 0.55
C TYR A 168 -15.27 7.90 1.93
N LEU A 169 -16.09 8.25 2.91
CA LEU A 169 -15.65 8.33 4.29
C LEU A 169 -15.29 6.92 4.77
N GLU A 170 -14.27 6.81 5.61
CA GLU A 170 -13.73 5.53 6.11
C GLU A 170 -13.17 4.60 5.02
N GLU A 171 -12.83 5.14 3.83
CA GLU A 171 -12.10 4.36 2.83
C GLU A 171 -10.68 4.04 3.29
N GLY A 172 -10.13 2.92 2.82
CA GLY A 172 -8.83 2.42 3.25
C GLY A 172 -8.92 1.53 4.50
N THR A 173 -7.77 1.19 5.07
CA THR A 173 -7.68 0.25 6.18
C THR A 173 -7.50 0.99 7.51
N ALA A 174 -8.34 0.68 8.51
CA ALA A 174 -8.17 1.19 9.87
C ALA A 174 -6.71 1.04 10.33
N HIS A 175 -6.20 1.93 11.17
CA HIS A 175 -4.81 2.07 11.61
C HIS A 175 -3.82 2.61 10.55
N TYR A 176 -4.19 2.68 9.26
CA TYR A 176 -3.34 3.25 8.21
C TYR A 176 -3.98 4.43 7.50
N ARG A 177 -5.28 4.66 7.71
CA ARG A 177 -6.01 5.81 7.17
C ARG A 177 -5.44 7.12 7.68
N SER A 178 -5.40 8.10 6.81
CA SER A 178 -5.16 9.47 7.23
C SER A 178 -6.41 10.07 7.88
N PRO A 179 -6.26 11.11 8.74
CA PRO A 179 -7.39 11.76 9.39
C PRO A 179 -8.46 12.26 8.40
N GLU A 180 -8.05 12.76 7.25
CA GLU A 180 -8.97 13.19 6.22
C GLU A 180 -9.74 12.02 5.59
N GLN A 181 -9.24 10.80 5.62
CA GLN A 181 -10.01 9.60 5.20
C GLN A 181 -11.02 9.17 6.26
N GLU A 182 -10.66 9.29 7.53
CA GLU A 182 -11.48 8.83 8.66
C GLU A 182 -12.57 9.84 9.04
N PHE A 183 -12.22 11.11 9.21
CA PHE A 183 -13.06 12.08 9.92
C PHE A 183 -13.57 13.24 9.07
N VAL A 184 -12.90 13.63 7.99
CA VAL A 184 -13.14 14.90 7.30
C VAL A 184 -13.77 14.72 5.93
N ARG A 185 -15.06 15.08 5.79
CA ARG A 185 -15.84 14.84 4.56
C ARG A 185 -15.51 15.74 3.36
N HIS A 186 -14.99 16.94 3.58
CA HIS A 186 -14.92 17.98 2.55
C HIS A 186 -13.50 18.27 2.03
N VAL A 187 -12.51 17.49 2.43
CA VAL A 187 -11.13 17.65 2.00
C VAL A 187 -10.81 16.63 0.90
N SER A 188 -10.19 17.10 -0.17
CA SER A 188 -9.72 16.22 -1.24
C SER A 188 -8.55 15.35 -0.76
N LEU A 189 -8.62 14.07 -1.05
CA LEU A 189 -7.50 13.17 -0.79
C LEU A 189 -6.39 13.44 -1.80
N THR A 190 -5.22 13.68 -1.29
CA THR A 190 -4.02 14.02 -2.06
C THR A 190 -2.87 13.11 -1.68
N GLN A 191 -1.71 13.31 -2.28
CA GLN A 191 -0.47 12.62 -1.89
C GLN A 191 -0.14 12.78 -0.39
N SER A 192 -0.66 13.83 0.26
CA SER A 192 -0.53 14.04 1.70
C SER A 192 -1.18 12.92 2.53
N SER A 193 -2.24 12.28 2.02
CA SER A 193 -2.85 11.12 2.67
C SER A 193 -1.91 9.91 2.68
N ASP A 194 -1.24 9.65 1.55
CA ASP A 194 -0.24 8.57 1.46
C ASP A 194 0.99 8.84 2.35
N ILE A 195 1.37 10.11 2.52
CA ILE A 195 2.47 10.50 3.42
C ILE A 195 2.14 10.13 4.86
N PHE A 196 0.92 10.37 5.30
CA PHE A 196 0.46 9.97 6.62
C PHE A 196 0.53 8.45 6.80
N SER A 197 -0.04 7.69 5.86
CA SER A 197 0.00 6.23 5.88
C SER A 197 1.43 5.69 5.82
N PHE A 198 2.32 6.34 5.09
CA PHE A 198 3.74 5.97 5.03
C PHE A 198 4.44 6.19 6.37
N CYS A 199 4.17 7.28 7.10
CA CYS A 199 4.71 7.49 8.44
C CYS A 199 4.22 6.42 9.42
N GLN A 200 2.96 6.00 9.34
CA GLN A 200 2.44 4.86 10.11
C GLN A 200 3.13 3.55 9.75
N LEU A 201 3.41 3.31 8.47
CA LEU A 201 4.19 2.16 8.03
C LEU A 201 5.62 2.17 8.58
N ILE A 202 6.27 3.34 8.67
CA ILE A 202 7.59 3.46 9.30
C ILE A 202 7.50 3.10 10.78
N HIS A 203 6.48 3.59 11.48
CA HIS A 203 6.24 3.19 12.88
C HIS A 203 6.10 1.67 12.99
N TYR A 204 5.25 1.05 12.16
CA TYR A 204 5.07 -0.41 12.12
C TYR A 204 6.39 -1.14 11.88
N LEU A 205 7.21 -0.69 10.95
CA LEU A 205 8.52 -1.28 10.66
C LEU A 205 9.47 -1.24 11.87
N LEU A 206 9.39 -0.20 12.68
CA LEU A 206 10.28 0.03 13.82
C LEU A 206 9.76 -0.55 15.14
N THR A 207 8.47 -0.83 15.24
CA THR A 207 7.84 -1.31 16.48
C THR A 207 7.20 -2.69 16.35
N GLY A 208 6.97 -3.16 15.12
CA GLY A 208 6.19 -4.37 14.84
C GLY A 208 4.68 -4.21 15.08
N GLN A 209 4.22 -3.01 15.44
CA GLN A 209 2.82 -2.73 15.76
C GLN A 209 2.30 -1.53 14.97
N PRO A 210 1.04 -1.52 14.54
CA PRO A 210 0.44 -0.34 13.96
C PRO A 210 0.38 0.78 14.99
N LEU A 211 0.47 2.02 14.53
CA LEU A 211 0.26 3.18 15.37
C LEU A 211 -1.23 3.31 15.70
N VAL A 212 -1.56 3.29 16.98
CA VAL A 212 -2.93 3.55 17.43
C VAL A 212 -3.11 5.05 17.59
N LEU A 213 -3.91 5.64 16.71
CA LEU A 213 -4.29 7.04 16.82
C LEU A 213 -5.40 7.16 17.88
N GLN A 214 -5.14 7.90 18.93
CA GLN A 214 -6.17 8.29 19.89
C GLN A 214 -6.51 9.76 19.62
N PRO A 215 -7.56 10.05 18.88
CA PRO A 215 -8.01 11.43 18.73
C PRO A 215 -8.50 11.91 20.09
N ASN A 216 -7.94 13.00 20.57
CA ASN A 216 -8.46 13.69 21.75
C ASN A 216 -9.67 14.52 21.29
N PHE A 217 -10.88 13.93 21.35
CA PHE A 217 -12.11 14.56 20.87
C PHE A 217 -12.56 15.74 21.72
N ASP A 218 -11.96 15.95 22.90
CA ASP A 218 -12.37 16.98 23.86
C ASP A 218 -11.76 18.36 23.59
N ASN A 219 -10.74 18.45 22.73
CA ASN A 219 -10.09 19.73 22.41
C ASN A 219 -10.24 20.04 20.92
N SER A 220 -10.64 21.26 20.61
CA SER A 220 -10.64 21.84 19.27
C SER A 220 -9.25 21.91 18.60
N ASP A 221 -8.19 21.57 19.32
CA ASP A 221 -6.82 21.48 18.83
C ASP A 221 -6.47 20.06 18.40
N TRP A 222 -6.95 19.69 17.23
CA TRP A 222 -6.60 18.45 16.53
C TRP A 222 -5.10 18.37 16.16
N ASP A 223 -4.32 19.37 16.47
CA ASP A 223 -2.89 19.47 16.15
C ASP A 223 -2.01 18.64 17.10
N GLU A 224 -2.54 18.17 18.25
CA GLU A 224 -1.77 17.41 19.23
C GLU A 224 -2.18 15.93 19.28
N MET A 225 -1.82 15.18 18.23
CA MET A 225 -1.74 13.74 18.39
C MET A 225 -0.43 13.42 19.12
N ASN A 226 -0.51 12.97 20.37
CA ASN A 226 0.63 12.45 21.11
C ASN A 226 1.11 11.13 20.45
N ILE A 227 2.05 11.27 19.53
CA ILE A 227 2.63 10.15 18.83
C ILE A 227 3.86 9.68 19.61
N HIS A 228 3.73 8.54 20.25
CA HIS A 228 4.86 7.90 20.92
C HIS A 228 5.71 7.13 19.91
N LEU A 229 6.73 7.80 19.38
CA LEU A 229 7.75 7.15 18.57
C LEU A 229 8.85 6.56 19.48
N PRO A 230 9.46 5.41 19.11
CA PRO A 230 10.55 4.83 19.89
C PRO A 230 11.70 5.82 20.12
N THR A 231 12.19 5.90 21.35
CA THR A 231 13.32 6.80 21.74
C THR A 231 14.63 6.46 21.01
N SER A 232 14.73 5.28 20.44
CA SER A 232 15.85 4.84 19.61
C SER A 232 15.91 5.52 18.24
N ILE A 233 14.84 6.21 17.83
CA ILE A 233 14.78 6.93 16.55
C ILE A 233 15.63 8.21 16.67
N PRO A 234 16.57 8.48 15.72
CA PRO A 234 17.29 9.74 15.67
C PRO A 234 16.33 10.95 15.63
N SER A 235 16.63 12.02 16.39
CA SER A 235 15.74 13.17 16.58
C SER A 235 15.22 13.76 15.26
N LYS A 236 16.08 13.94 14.28
CA LYS A 236 15.68 14.47 12.97
C LYS A 236 14.65 13.61 12.26
N LEU A 237 14.76 12.27 12.34
CA LEU A 237 13.74 11.37 11.79
C LEU A 237 12.46 11.45 12.60
N HIS A 238 12.56 11.54 13.93
CA HIS A 238 11.43 11.72 14.83
C HIS A 238 10.61 12.95 14.46
N ASP A 239 11.24 14.12 14.32
CA ASP A 239 10.58 15.38 13.97
C ASP A 239 9.92 15.30 12.57
N THR A 240 10.61 14.65 11.62
CA THR A 240 10.07 14.45 10.27
C THR A 240 8.83 13.55 10.27
N LEU A 241 8.82 12.50 11.10
CA LEU A 241 7.67 11.61 11.24
C LEU A 241 6.50 12.32 11.94
N GLN A 242 6.75 13.11 12.99
CA GLN A 242 5.71 13.91 13.63
C GLN A 242 5.06 14.86 12.64
N GLN A 243 5.87 15.56 11.83
CA GLN A 243 5.35 16.44 10.78
C GLN A 243 4.53 15.67 9.72
N GLY A 244 4.94 14.45 9.35
CA GLY A 244 4.21 13.59 8.42
C GLY A 244 2.91 13.04 8.99
N LEU A 245 2.80 12.94 10.31
CA LEU A 245 1.63 12.47 11.07
C LEU A 245 0.74 13.62 11.58
N THR A 246 1.01 14.86 11.17
CA THR A 246 0.17 16.02 11.51
C THR A 246 -1.26 15.77 11.04
N PHE A 247 -2.25 16.07 11.90
CA PHE A 247 -3.68 15.84 11.62
C PHE A 247 -4.15 16.66 10.41
N ASP A 248 -3.87 17.95 10.41
CA ASP A 248 -4.20 18.83 9.29
C ASP A 248 -3.33 18.51 8.07
N CYS A 249 -3.94 17.96 7.03
CA CYS A 249 -3.25 17.60 5.78
C CYS A 249 -2.61 18.80 5.08
N ASN A 250 -3.03 20.05 5.35
CA ASN A 250 -2.43 21.26 4.79
C ASN A 250 -1.12 21.64 5.46
N LYS A 251 -0.97 21.32 6.75
CA LYS A 251 0.24 21.53 7.54
C LYS A 251 1.25 20.38 7.39
N ARG A 252 0.82 19.25 6.86
CA ARG A 252 1.65 18.08 6.63
C ARG A 252 2.66 18.31 5.52
N SER A 253 3.84 17.68 5.60
CA SER A 253 4.80 17.65 4.49
C SER A 253 4.12 17.19 3.20
N LYS A 254 4.40 17.86 2.08
CA LYS A 254 3.84 17.50 0.77
C LYS A 254 4.78 16.63 -0.06
N GLN A 255 5.94 16.28 0.48
CA GLN A 255 6.97 15.54 -0.27
C GLN A 255 7.49 14.35 0.53
N VAL A 256 7.25 13.15 0.02
CA VAL A 256 7.81 11.90 0.55
C VAL A 256 9.34 11.95 0.60
N PHE A 257 9.97 12.67 -0.34
CA PHE A 257 11.42 12.80 -0.44
C PHE A 257 12.07 13.33 0.85
N THR A 258 11.41 14.23 1.59
CA THR A 258 11.91 14.73 2.89
C THR A 258 12.05 13.60 3.90
N ILE A 259 11.06 12.70 3.96
CA ILE A 259 11.08 11.53 4.85
C ILE A 259 12.18 10.56 4.42
N VAL A 260 12.31 10.32 3.12
CA VAL A 260 13.37 9.43 2.57
C VAL A 260 14.76 9.94 2.96
N LYS A 261 15.03 11.25 2.86
CA LYS A 261 16.31 11.83 3.31
C LYS A 261 16.55 11.64 4.81
N ALA A 262 15.53 11.84 5.63
CA ALA A 262 15.66 11.63 7.07
C ALA A 262 15.95 10.15 7.42
N LEU A 263 15.33 9.20 6.70
CA LEU A 263 15.61 7.76 6.83
C LEU A 263 17.07 7.42 6.44
N GLN A 264 17.58 8.00 5.35
CA GLN A 264 18.96 7.82 4.92
C GLN A 264 19.96 8.33 5.95
N GLU A 265 19.73 9.52 6.51
CA GLU A 265 20.56 10.11 7.54
C GLU A 265 20.55 9.25 8.82
N ALA A 266 19.37 8.81 9.26
CA ALA A 266 19.20 7.94 10.41
C ALA A 266 19.97 6.60 10.21
N SER A 267 19.87 6.01 9.03
CA SER A 267 20.60 4.78 8.68
C SER A 267 22.12 4.97 8.72
N LYS A 268 22.63 6.12 8.22
CA LYS A 268 24.07 6.47 8.27
C LYS A 268 24.56 6.63 9.70
N GLN A 269 23.81 7.35 10.56
CA GLN A 269 24.16 7.55 11.97
C GLN A 269 24.24 6.24 12.75
N LEU A 270 23.39 5.28 12.43
CA LEU A 270 23.47 3.95 13.03
C LEU A 270 24.71 3.18 12.58
N ASN A 271 25.15 3.31 11.35
CA ASN A 271 26.32 2.62 10.85
C ASN A 271 27.64 3.24 11.34
N SER A 272 27.67 4.56 11.62
CA SER A 272 28.90 5.27 12.04
C SER A 272 29.25 5.11 13.52
N LYS A 273 28.32 4.68 14.36
CA LYS A 273 28.54 4.48 15.81
C LYS A 273 28.86 3.02 16.17
N GLY A 274 29.13 2.17 15.25
CA GLY A 274 29.55 0.77 15.37
C GLY A 274 30.91 0.60 14.76
#